data_428613bdfce25464a3d721f36840dad6
#
_entry.id   428613bdfce25464a3d721f36840dad6
#
_cell.length_a   1.000
_cell.length_b   1.000
_cell.length_c   1.000
_cell.angle_alpha   90.00
_cell.angle_beta   90.00
_cell.angle_gamma   90.00
#
_symmetry.space_group_name_H-M   'P 1'
#
loop_
_entity.id
_entity.type
_entity.pdbx_description
1 polymer ?
#
loop_
_entity_poly.entity_id
_entity_poly.type
_entity_poly.pdbx_seq_one_letter_code
_entity_poly.pdbx_strand_id
1 'polypeptide(L)'
;MYFFLTLNKNGDVGYFPAGEKDRLPPGICCLKRPLPLGLIQNAQDWTNKRKKGRFWGSGLKERQCDRVKSELCRLLNGQEWNVPKLSSQEDFVTSDCQLASSIDGRELMFQAFDELVLGRQLSWGELKILARELRCEAEIILAFAHLNVERNMAEWVPAVVPQGKGWQCQRCGERNIKEWPSYYGRAGTCLSCKTLGPSTSLEAFYRDHRPLLKGQENVNFYPHWPLTEAQNLASGQVLAFLNNSAQPKALLWAACGSGKTEVCFPSAARALEEGKSVLFAAPRQDVIHDVAPRLKRDFPGVPIQVLTGSVPIRYQRGNLVLATTHQVLRFWQAFDVIFLDEMDAFPYQGSEALEWGLTHALRPKGKLIYLTATPSLEALKEVRRGNMLLIRLPARHHRYPLPIPVVEKYRNPFDPKSNLLSLNKARFESIRQAGRILVFVPKISWIQPWVNCFRRYFPDWKIEGSYSSDKERFDKISDLRQGKFDLFVSTTILERGITLEGIQVVVLGAEHPIFDERALVQMAGRVGRTRENPSGTIVFMSCSNSTAMKTAIQWIKDQNRLALKQGLIDLRT
;
A
#
# COMPACT_ATOMS: atom_id res chain seq x y z
N MET A 1 5.74 -17.59 17.16
CA MET A 1 5.39 -18.98 16.81
C MET A 1 6.66 -19.80 16.76
N TYR A 2 6.64 -21.00 17.34
CA TYR A 2 7.77 -21.92 17.39
C TYR A 2 7.42 -23.20 16.64
N PHE A 3 8.45 -23.92 16.18
CA PHE A 3 8.32 -25.14 15.40
C PHE A 3 9.23 -26.22 15.97
N PHE A 4 8.81 -27.48 15.89
CA PHE A 4 9.71 -28.59 16.12
C PHE A 4 10.57 -28.82 14.89
N LEU A 5 11.87 -28.94 15.09
CA LEU A 5 12.76 -29.47 14.07
C LEU A 5 12.52 -30.99 13.97
N THR A 6 12.25 -31.45 12.78
CA THR A 6 11.98 -32.88 12.50
C THR A 6 13.04 -33.47 11.60
N LEU A 7 13.28 -34.77 11.77
CA LEU A 7 14.23 -35.55 10.99
C LEU A 7 13.54 -36.84 10.55
N ASN A 8 13.45 -37.09 9.25
CA ASN A 8 12.92 -38.32 8.72
C ASN A 8 13.99 -39.41 8.62
N LYS A 9 13.57 -40.66 8.28
CA LYS A 9 14.47 -41.81 8.12
C LYS A 9 15.53 -41.62 7.03
N ASN A 10 15.32 -40.70 6.09
CA ASN A 10 16.25 -40.36 5.02
C ASN A 10 17.23 -39.24 5.40
N GLY A 11 17.16 -38.74 6.65
CA GLY A 11 17.98 -37.64 7.14
C GLY A 11 17.56 -36.29 6.58
N ASP A 12 16.33 -36.14 6.08
CA ASP A 12 15.80 -34.83 5.67
C ASP A 12 15.34 -34.10 6.91
N VAL A 13 15.78 -32.86 7.01
CA VAL A 13 15.37 -31.94 8.07
C VAL A 13 14.12 -31.21 7.66
N GLY A 14 13.08 -31.35 8.45
CA GLY A 14 11.80 -30.66 8.29
C GLY A 14 11.46 -29.81 9.51
N TYR A 15 10.26 -29.30 9.53
CA TYR A 15 9.70 -28.60 10.70
C TYR A 15 8.21 -28.87 10.83
N PHE A 16 7.72 -28.72 12.08
CA PHE A 16 6.31 -28.91 12.41
C PHE A 16 5.90 -27.88 13.47
N PRO A 17 4.72 -27.25 13.39
CA PRO A 17 4.26 -26.25 14.36
C PRO A 17 4.19 -26.82 15.78
N ALA A 18 4.67 -26.07 16.77
CA ALA A 18 4.73 -26.56 18.15
C ALA A 18 3.36 -26.81 18.79
N GLY A 19 2.32 -26.11 18.36
CA GLY A 19 0.95 -26.34 18.82
C GLY A 19 0.32 -27.64 18.32
N GLU A 20 0.98 -28.37 17.43
CA GLU A 20 0.46 -29.58 16.80
C GLU A 20 1.31 -30.83 17.09
N LYS A 21 2.04 -30.83 18.20
CA LYS A 21 2.94 -31.92 18.58
C LYS A 21 2.29 -33.31 18.47
N ASP A 22 1.04 -33.42 18.85
CA ASP A 22 0.29 -34.69 18.88
C ASP A 22 -0.09 -35.20 17.47
N ARG A 23 0.21 -34.41 16.43
CA ARG A 23 -0.06 -34.74 15.01
C ARG A 23 1.19 -35.07 14.20
N LEU A 24 2.33 -35.19 14.85
CA LEU A 24 3.56 -35.57 14.16
C LEU A 24 3.42 -36.96 13.54
N PRO A 25 3.79 -37.17 12.26
CA PRO A 25 3.73 -38.47 11.63
C PRO A 25 4.55 -39.52 12.40
N PRO A 26 4.08 -40.77 12.46
CA PRO A 26 4.79 -41.83 13.17
C PRO A 26 6.17 -42.10 12.56
N GLY A 27 7.14 -42.37 13.39
CA GLY A 27 8.51 -42.67 12.97
C GLY A 27 9.36 -41.47 12.54
N ILE A 28 8.88 -40.25 12.75
CA ILE A 28 9.68 -39.04 12.61
C ILE A 28 10.36 -38.71 13.94
N CYS A 29 11.69 -38.50 13.92
CA CYS A 29 12.39 -37.93 15.06
C CYS A 29 12.16 -36.44 15.13
N CYS A 30 11.80 -35.90 16.29
CA CYS A 30 11.70 -34.46 16.50
C CYS A 30 12.53 -34.01 17.70
N LEU A 31 12.96 -32.74 17.66
CA LEU A 31 13.61 -32.11 18.80
C LEU A 31 12.59 -31.91 19.92
N LYS A 32 12.89 -32.27 21.18
CA LYS A 32 11.97 -32.10 22.33
C LYS A 32 11.52 -30.66 22.53
N ARG A 33 12.35 -29.68 22.17
CA ARG A 33 12.10 -28.26 22.36
C ARG A 33 11.79 -27.57 21.01
N PRO A 34 10.68 -26.85 20.91
CA PRO A 34 10.39 -26.11 19.70
C PRO A 34 11.33 -24.91 19.55
N LEU A 35 11.68 -24.58 18.31
CA LEU A 35 12.62 -23.53 17.95
C LEU A 35 11.94 -22.48 17.05
N PRO A 36 12.46 -21.25 17.02
CA PRO A 36 12.10 -20.29 15.98
C PRO A 36 12.41 -20.83 14.59
N LEU A 37 11.52 -20.55 13.62
CA LEU A 37 11.65 -21.12 12.26
C LEU A 37 12.97 -20.77 11.58
N GLY A 38 13.50 -19.56 11.82
CA GLY A 38 14.78 -19.13 11.24
C GLY A 38 15.97 -20.02 11.65
N LEU A 39 15.95 -20.57 12.87
CA LEU A 39 16.97 -21.53 13.32
C LEU A 39 16.84 -22.87 12.58
N ILE A 40 15.61 -23.31 12.37
CA ILE A 40 15.36 -24.58 11.67
C ILE A 40 15.74 -24.48 10.20
N GLN A 41 15.45 -23.34 9.54
CA GLN A 41 15.86 -23.11 8.15
C GLN A 41 17.38 -23.09 7.98
N ASN A 42 18.12 -22.48 8.91
CA ASN A 42 19.58 -22.56 8.91
C ASN A 42 20.08 -24.02 9.00
N ALA A 43 19.41 -24.84 9.80
CA ALA A 43 19.73 -26.27 9.91
C ALA A 43 19.39 -27.03 8.61
N GLN A 44 18.27 -26.71 7.96
CA GLN A 44 17.90 -27.27 6.65
C GLN A 44 18.91 -26.91 5.55
N ASP A 45 19.30 -25.63 5.46
CA ASP A 45 20.27 -25.15 4.47
C ASP A 45 21.62 -25.84 4.66
N TRP A 46 22.06 -26.01 5.90
CA TRP A 46 23.30 -26.70 6.22
C TRP A 46 23.27 -28.18 5.79
N THR A 47 22.17 -28.90 6.07
CA THR A 47 22.01 -30.29 5.66
C THR A 47 21.93 -30.43 4.14
N ASN A 48 21.20 -29.55 3.46
CA ASN A 48 21.06 -29.56 2.00
C ASN A 48 22.38 -29.27 1.27
N LYS A 49 23.21 -28.34 1.79
CA LYS A 49 24.55 -28.08 1.26
C LYS A 49 25.47 -29.30 1.36
N ARG A 50 25.39 -30.06 2.45
CA ARG A 50 26.19 -31.26 2.63
C ARG A 50 25.70 -32.47 1.83
N LYS A 51 24.40 -32.62 1.61
CA LYS A 51 23.85 -33.65 0.70
C LYS A 51 24.31 -33.51 -0.75
N LYS A 52 24.53 -32.28 -1.23
CA LYS A 52 25.09 -32.02 -2.56
C LYS A 52 26.58 -32.35 -2.71
N GLY A 53 27.32 -32.45 -1.61
CA GLY A 53 28.67 -32.93 -1.57
C GLY A 53 28.70 -34.47 -1.44
N ARG A 54 29.51 -35.20 -2.23
CA ARG A 54 29.61 -36.64 -2.47
C ARG A 54 29.61 -37.62 -1.23
N PHE A 55 29.13 -37.19 -0.07
CA PHE A 55 29.24 -37.99 1.18
C PHE A 55 27.96 -38.73 1.61
N TRP A 56 26.86 -38.61 0.88
CA TRP A 56 25.59 -39.17 1.33
C TRP A 56 24.95 -40.00 0.22
N GLY A 57 25.16 -41.32 0.30
CA GLY A 57 24.48 -42.27 -0.59
C GLY A 57 23.02 -42.50 -0.23
N SER A 58 22.22 -43.02 -1.15
CA SER A 58 20.80 -43.33 -0.98
C SER A 58 20.58 -44.35 0.14
N GLY A 59 19.88 -43.92 1.20
CA GLY A 59 19.52 -44.76 2.37
C GLY A 59 20.46 -44.59 3.57
N LEU A 60 20.04 -43.76 4.52
CA LEU A 60 20.76 -43.58 5.79
C LEU A 60 20.53 -44.75 6.71
N LYS A 61 21.61 -45.48 7.04
CA LYS A 61 21.61 -46.44 8.15
C LYS A 61 21.46 -45.68 9.47
N GLU A 62 20.91 -46.30 10.50
CA GLU A 62 20.61 -45.73 11.83
C GLU A 62 21.78 -44.91 12.42
N ARG A 63 23.02 -45.37 12.27
CA ARG A 63 24.27 -44.66 12.67
C ARG A 63 24.48 -43.31 11.95
N GLN A 64 23.89 -43.11 10.78
CA GLN A 64 24.01 -41.86 10.05
C GLN A 64 22.97 -40.84 10.54
N CYS A 65 21.79 -41.27 10.98
CA CYS A 65 20.81 -40.40 11.66
C CYS A 65 21.36 -39.82 12.95
N ASP A 66 22.04 -40.63 13.75
CA ASP A 66 22.69 -40.18 15.01
C ASP A 66 23.81 -39.18 14.76
N ARG A 67 24.55 -39.34 13.67
CA ARG A 67 25.56 -38.36 13.26
C ARG A 67 24.93 -37.05 12.81
N VAL A 68 23.81 -37.09 12.10
CA VAL A 68 23.02 -35.87 11.71
C VAL A 68 22.50 -35.18 12.95
N LYS A 69 21.92 -35.93 13.91
CA LYS A 69 21.44 -35.38 15.18
C LYS A 69 22.55 -34.64 15.93
N SER A 70 23.73 -35.30 16.09
CA SER A 70 24.89 -34.71 16.76
C SER A 70 25.39 -33.44 16.09
N GLU A 71 25.45 -33.42 14.74
CA GLU A 71 25.87 -32.25 13.97
C GLU A 71 24.82 -31.13 14.01
N LEU A 72 23.52 -31.45 14.01
CA LEU A 72 22.44 -30.46 14.19
C LEU A 72 22.50 -29.84 15.60
N CYS A 73 22.70 -30.64 16.65
CA CYS A 73 22.88 -30.09 17.99
C CYS A 73 24.09 -29.15 18.06
N ARG A 74 25.21 -29.52 17.41
CA ARG A 74 26.42 -28.68 17.35
C ARG A 74 26.16 -27.38 16.59
N LEU A 75 25.43 -27.42 15.46
CA LEU A 75 25.06 -26.26 14.66
C LEU A 75 24.14 -25.32 15.44
N LEU A 76 23.13 -25.86 16.09
CA LEU A 76 22.17 -25.10 16.88
C LEU A 76 22.78 -24.48 18.13
N ASN A 77 23.83 -25.09 18.71
CA ASN A 77 24.58 -24.57 19.87
C ASN A 77 25.69 -23.58 19.48
N GLY A 78 25.98 -23.40 18.18
CA GLY A 78 27.16 -22.65 17.72
C GLY A 78 26.87 -21.41 16.89
N GLN A 79 27.60 -20.38 17.20
CA GLN A 79 28.03 -19.15 16.50
C GLN A 79 27.11 -17.94 16.41
N GLU A 80 25.81 -18.02 16.14
CA GLU A 80 24.96 -16.82 16.06
C GLU A 80 23.75 -16.88 17.01
N TRP A 81 23.38 -18.08 17.42
CA TRP A 81 22.22 -18.35 18.26
C TRP A 81 22.70 -19.16 19.49
N ASN A 82 22.65 -18.54 20.67
CA ASN A 82 22.86 -19.26 21.92
C ASN A 82 21.65 -20.15 22.24
N VAL A 83 21.52 -21.24 21.52
CA VAL A 83 20.57 -22.28 21.91
C VAL A 83 21.15 -22.96 23.19
N PRO A 84 20.34 -23.22 24.24
CA PRO A 84 20.80 -23.93 25.41
C PRO A 84 21.45 -25.23 24.97
N LYS A 85 22.54 -25.65 25.67
CA LYS A 85 23.24 -26.87 25.34
C LYS A 85 22.23 -28.00 25.13
N LEU A 86 22.11 -28.43 23.87
CA LEU A 86 21.36 -29.63 23.51
C LEU A 86 22.31 -30.80 23.59
N SER A 87 21.95 -31.85 24.32
CA SER A 87 22.71 -33.06 24.33
C SER A 87 22.49 -33.83 23.02
N SER A 88 23.55 -34.48 22.49
CA SER A 88 23.56 -34.98 21.10
C SER A 88 22.55 -36.10 20.77
N GLN A 89 21.94 -36.76 21.76
CA GLN A 89 21.00 -37.87 21.56
C GLN A 89 19.70 -37.76 22.36
N GLU A 90 19.76 -37.26 23.59
CA GLU A 90 18.63 -37.23 24.53
C GLU A 90 17.56 -36.17 24.18
N ASP A 91 17.88 -35.17 23.37
CA ASP A 91 16.98 -34.10 23.00
C ASP A 91 16.07 -34.43 21.80
N PHE A 92 16.29 -35.58 21.14
CA PHE A 92 15.43 -36.06 20.07
C PHE A 92 14.51 -37.19 20.57
N VAL A 93 13.23 -37.11 20.22
CA VAL A 93 12.19 -38.09 20.53
C VAL A 93 11.62 -38.64 19.25
N THR A 94 11.36 -39.95 19.21
CA THR A 94 10.61 -40.54 18.12
C THR A 94 9.13 -40.32 18.36
N SER A 95 8.39 -39.86 17.34
CA SER A 95 6.95 -39.68 17.44
C SER A 95 6.24 -41.03 17.33
N ASP A 96 5.52 -41.41 18.38
CA ASP A 96 4.64 -42.58 18.42
C ASP A 96 3.17 -42.19 18.15
N CYS A 97 2.91 -40.89 17.86
CA CYS A 97 1.57 -40.38 17.71
C CYS A 97 0.89 -40.86 16.42
N GLN A 98 -0.34 -41.31 16.55
CA GLN A 98 -1.21 -41.60 15.42
C GLN A 98 -1.71 -40.28 14.82
N LEU A 99 -1.77 -40.21 13.49
CA LEU A 99 -2.44 -39.10 12.80
C LEU A 99 -3.91 -39.06 13.24
N ALA A 100 -4.24 -38.16 14.16
CA ALA A 100 -5.64 -37.93 14.49
C ALA A 100 -6.31 -37.23 13.31
N SER A 101 -7.36 -37.84 12.80
CA SER A 101 -8.29 -37.31 11.78
C SER A 101 -9.07 -36.09 12.28
N SER A 102 -8.40 -34.99 12.49
CA SER A 102 -8.95 -33.82 13.20
C SER A 102 -9.64 -32.79 12.28
N ILE A 103 -9.77 -33.10 11.00
CA ILE A 103 -10.54 -32.28 10.04
C ILE A 103 -11.95 -32.83 9.84
N ASP A 104 -12.19 -34.12 10.19
CA ASP A 104 -13.52 -34.72 10.13
C ASP A 104 -14.53 -33.88 10.95
N GLY A 105 -15.52 -33.34 10.27
CA GLY A 105 -16.56 -32.48 10.85
C GLY A 105 -16.25 -30.96 10.84
N ARG A 106 -15.09 -30.52 10.31
CA ARG A 106 -14.71 -29.09 10.25
C ARG A 106 -14.47 -28.58 8.83
N GLU A 107 -14.92 -29.29 7.83
CA GLU A 107 -14.71 -28.96 6.41
C GLU A 107 -15.20 -27.56 6.04
N LEU A 108 -16.38 -27.16 6.50
CA LEU A 108 -16.94 -25.82 6.25
C LEU A 108 -16.08 -24.72 6.87
N MET A 109 -15.53 -24.97 8.06
CA MET A 109 -14.64 -24.00 8.73
C MET A 109 -13.31 -23.91 8.01
N PHE A 110 -12.77 -25.04 7.53
CA PHE A 110 -11.56 -25.04 6.73
C PHE A 110 -11.77 -24.31 5.40
N GLN A 111 -12.90 -24.51 4.72
CA GLN A 111 -13.24 -23.76 3.50
C GLN A 111 -13.32 -22.26 3.77
N ALA A 112 -13.99 -21.85 4.85
CA ALA A 112 -14.06 -20.45 5.24
C ALA A 112 -12.67 -19.87 5.52
N PHE A 113 -11.81 -20.57 6.25
CA PHE A 113 -10.42 -20.18 6.47
C PHE A 113 -9.67 -20.06 5.14
N ASP A 114 -9.78 -21.09 4.30
CA ASP A 114 -9.09 -21.21 3.03
C ASP A 114 -9.37 -20.03 2.09
N GLU A 115 -10.63 -19.59 2.02
CA GLU A 115 -11.04 -18.43 1.24
C GLU A 115 -10.50 -17.09 1.79
N LEU A 116 -10.36 -16.98 3.12
CA LEU A 116 -9.94 -15.74 3.76
C LEU A 116 -8.42 -15.51 3.72
N VAL A 117 -7.63 -16.56 3.51
CA VAL A 117 -6.15 -16.48 3.52
C VAL A 117 -5.53 -16.39 2.13
N LEU A 118 -6.30 -16.52 1.05
CA LEU A 118 -5.79 -16.49 -0.33
C LEU A 118 -4.89 -15.27 -0.58
N GLY A 119 -3.68 -15.51 -1.08
CA GLY A 119 -2.71 -14.49 -1.42
C GLY A 119 -2.24 -13.61 -0.25
N ARG A 120 -2.46 -14.04 1.00
CA ARG A 120 -2.10 -13.24 2.18
C ARG A 120 -0.77 -13.65 2.78
N GLN A 121 -0.14 -12.66 3.41
CA GLN A 121 1.00 -12.82 4.31
C GLN A 121 0.58 -12.44 5.72
N LEU A 122 0.47 -13.41 6.62
CA LEU A 122 -0.12 -13.26 7.95
C LEU A 122 0.88 -13.61 9.05
N SER A 123 0.97 -12.75 10.07
CA SER A 123 1.67 -13.04 11.33
C SER A 123 0.82 -13.95 12.22
N TRP A 124 1.44 -14.53 13.25
CA TRP A 124 0.71 -15.28 14.26
C TRP A 124 -0.39 -14.45 14.95
N GLY A 125 -0.12 -13.18 15.21
CA GLY A 125 -1.12 -12.26 15.76
C GLY A 125 -2.33 -12.10 14.85
N GLU A 126 -2.14 -12.08 13.54
CA GLU A 126 -3.19 -11.97 12.54
C GLU A 126 -3.99 -13.27 12.40
N LEU A 127 -3.32 -14.43 12.45
CA LEU A 127 -3.99 -15.74 12.49
C LEU A 127 -4.87 -15.90 13.74
N LYS A 128 -4.44 -15.39 14.91
CA LYS A 128 -5.29 -15.33 16.11
C LYS A 128 -6.51 -14.44 15.96
N ILE A 129 -6.41 -13.34 15.23
CA ILE A 129 -7.57 -12.49 14.93
C ILE A 129 -8.55 -13.26 14.03
N LEU A 130 -8.03 -13.94 13.02
CA LEU A 130 -8.85 -14.77 12.12
C LEU A 130 -9.54 -15.91 12.88
N ALA A 131 -8.87 -16.55 13.85
CA ALA A 131 -9.48 -17.56 14.72
C ALA A 131 -10.69 -17.00 15.48
N ARG A 132 -10.58 -15.77 16.01
CA ARG A 132 -11.69 -15.10 16.71
C ARG A 132 -12.86 -14.79 15.75
N GLU A 133 -12.57 -14.34 14.53
CA GLU A 133 -13.58 -14.08 13.50
C GLU A 133 -14.32 -15.36 13.08
N LEU A 134 -13.60 -16.47 12.97
CA LEU A 134 -14.16 -17.80 12.68
C LEU A 134 -14.71 -18.52 13.92
N ARG A 135 -14.64 -17.89 15.11
CA ARG A 135 -15.14 -18.42 16.38
C ARG A 135 -14.56 -19.79 16.74
N CYS A 136 -13.25 -19.94 16.56
CA CYS A 136 -12.53 -21.16 16.89
C CYS A 136 -11.23 -20.89 17.64
N GLU A 137 -10.62 -21.95 18.16
CA GLU A 137 -9.31 -21.88 18.82
C GLU A 137 -8.20 -21.58 17.81
N ALA A 138 -7.16 -20.87 18.27
CA ALA A 138 -6.05 -20.45 17.42
C ALA A 138 -5.24 -21.66 16.88
N GLU A 139 -5.22 -22.75 17.62
CA GLU A 139 -4.59 -24.02 17.28
C GLU A 139 -5.25 -24.67 16.05
N ILE A 140 -6.56 -24.53 15.90
CA ILE A 140 -7.29 -25.04 14.72
C ILE A 140 -6.88 -24.27 13.47
N ILE A 141 -6.78 -22.94 13.58
CA ILE A 141 -6.30 -22.11 12.47
C ILE A 141 -4.84 -22.42 12.12
N LEU A 142 -4.02 -22.72 13.12
CA LEU A 142 -2.65 -23.16 12.89
C LEU A 142 -2.59 -24.48 12.14
N ALA A 143 -3.46 -25.43 12.49
CA ALA A 143 -3.58 -26.72 11.80
C ALA A 143 -4.00 -26.52 10.33
N PHE A 144 -5.00 -25.69 10.07
CA PHE A 144 -5.45 -25.36 8.73
C PHE A 144 -4.35 -24.68 7.90
N ALA A 145 -3.64 -23.72 8.49
CA ALA A 145 -2.51 -23.06 7.86
C ALA A 145 -1.39 -24.06 7.51
N HIS A 146 -1.08 -24.99 8.43
CA HIS A 146 -0.06 -25.99 8.18
C HIS A 146 -0.46 -26.98 7.11
N LEU A 147 -1.73 -27.41 7.08
CA LEU A 147 -2.27 -28.26 6.01
C LEU A 147 -2.11 -27.62 4.63
N ASN A 148 -2.32 -26.31 4.50
CA ASN A 148 -2.08 -25.61 3.25
C ASN A 148 -0.59 -25.61 2.87
N VAL A 149 0.31 -25.57 3.86
CA VAL A 149 1.76 -25.68 3.62
C VAL A 149 2.13 -27.10 3.14
N GLU A 150 1.59 -28.14 3.76
CA GLU A 150 1.79 -29.54 3.33
C GLU A 150 1.27 -29.80 1.90
N ARG A 151 0.19 -29.12 1.52
CA ARG A 151 -0.36 -29.16 0.17
C ARG A 151 0.37 -28.27 -0.85
N ASN A 152 1.50 -27.67 -0.46
CA ASN A 152 2.26 -26.71 -1.29
C ASN A 152 1.44 -25.50 -1.77
N MET A 153 0.40 -25.13 -1.04
CA MET A 153 -0.43 -23.95 -1.33
C MET A 153 0.07 -22.70 -0.60
N ALA A 154 0.87 -22.92 0.44
CA ALA A 154 1.41 -21.88 1.29
C ALA A 154 2.81 -22.25 1.81
N GLU A 155 3.47 -21.31 2.49
CA GLU A 155 4.74 -21.54 3.16
C GLU A 155 4.79 -20.83 4.51
N TRP A 156 5.65 -21.33 5.42
CA TRP A 156 6.10 -20.62 6.60
C TRP A 156 7.44 -19.96 6.32
N VAL A 157 7.56 -18.65 6.57
CA VAL A 157 8.82 -17.92 6.44
C VAL A 157 9.16 -17.19 7.73
N PRO A 158 10.44 -17.15 8.17
CA PRO A 158 10.83 -16.32 9.30
C PRO A 158 10.51 -14.86 9.04
N ALA A 159 9.97 -14.13 10.01
CA ALA A 159 9.54 -12.75 9.78
C ALA A 159 10.72 -11.78 9.61
N VAL A 160 11.86 -12.07 10.23
CA VAL A 160 13.12 -11.33 10.06
C VAL A 160 14.25 -12.34 9.92
N VAL A 161 15.08 -12.18 8.91
CA VAL A 161 16.19 -13.09 8.60
C VAL A 161 17.53 -12.36 8.63
N PRO A 162 18.62 -13.05 8.99
CA PRO A 162 19.97 -12.53 8.80
C PRO A 162 20.25 -12.29 7.32
N GLN A 163 20.83 -11.14 6.98
CA GLN A 163 21.25 -10.84 5.61
C GLN A 163 22.57 -10.05 5.61
N GLY A 164 23.64 -10.68 5.16
CA GLY A 164 24.99 -10.12 5.21
C GLY A 164 25.43 -9.90 6.66
N LYS A 165 25.81 -8.66 6.99
CA LYS A 165 26.21 -8.27 8.36
C LYS A 165 25.04 -7.78 9.24
N GLY A 166 23.80 -7.87 8.78
CA GLY A 166 22.63 -7.38 9.48
C GLY A 166 21.41 -8.26 9.28
N TRP A 167 20.26 -7.67 9.39
CA TRP A 167 18.95 -8.32 9.32
C TRP A 167 18.07 -7.70 8.24
N GLN A 168 17.12 -8.47 7.71
CA GLN A 168 16.10 -7.98 6.80
C GLN A 168 14.71 -8.49 7.21
N CYS A 169 13.73 -7.58 7.20
CA CYS A 169 12.33 -7.92 7.41
C CYS A 169 11.73 -8.54 6.14
N GLN A 170 11.13 -9.71 6.28
CA GLN A 170 10.50 -10.43 5.17
C GLN A 170 9.13 -9.87 4.76
N ARG A 171 8.52 -8.99 5.60
CA ARG A 171 7.27 -8.31 5.26
C ARG A 171 7.50 -7.07 4.40
N CYS A 172 8.46 -6.23 4.77
CA CYS A 172 8.64 -4.91 4.16
C CYS A 172 10.02 -4.69 3.51
N GLY A 173 10.90 -5.69 3.52
CA GLY A 173 12.23 -5.62 2.92
C GLY A 173 13.26 -4.77 3.66
N GLU A 174 12.83 -4.00 4.67
CA GLU A 174 13.65 -3.04 5.38
C GLU A 174 14.72 -3.69 6.26
N ARG A 175 15.82 -2.95 6.43
CA ARG A 175 16.94 -3.31 7.30
C ARG A 175 16.97 -2.50 8.59
N ASN A 176 15.96 -1.68 8.85
CA ASN A 176 15.81 -0.93 10.09
C ASN A 176 15.31 -1.85 11.20
N ILE A 177 16.21 -2.67 11.70
CA ILE A 177 15.95 -3.72 12.69
C ILE A 177 16.58 -3.33 14.01
N LYS A 178 15.77 -3.30 15.07
CA LYS A 178 16.26 -3.15 16.44
C LYS A 178 16.68 -4.53 16.98
N GLU A 179 17.96 -4.69 17.26
CA GLU A 179 18.49 -5.90 17.89
C GLU A 179 18.27 -5.89 19.40
N TRP A 180 18.08 -7.08 19.96
CA TRP A 180 17.95 -7.29 21.41
C TRP A 180 18.36 -8.73 21.77
N PRO A 181 18.84 -8.96 23.03
CA PRO A 181 19.19 -10.29 23.50
C PRO A 181 17.93 -11.12 23.74
N SER A 182 17.92 -12.35 23.27
CA SER A 182 16.87 -13.34 23.53
C SER A 182 17.43 -14.60 24.13
N TYR A 183 16.54 -15.51 24.55
CA TYR A 183 16.93 -16.86 24.98
C TYR A 183 17.71 -17.64 23.91
N TYR A 184 17.42 -17.37 22.64
CA TYR A 184 18.05 -18.01 21.48
C TYR A 184 19.24 -17.22 20.91
N GLY A 185 19.75 -16.25 21.63
CA GLY A 185 20.82 -15.36 21.19
C GLY A 185 20.30 -14.00 20.72
N ARG A 186 21.02 -13.38 19.78
CA ARG A 186 20.61 -12.09 19.22
C ARG A 186 19.34 -12.24 18.41
N ALA A 187 18.34 -11.46 18.73
CA ALA A 187 17.08 -11.37 17.99
C ALA A 187 16.90 -9.96 17.43
N GLY A 188 16.10 -9.84 16.37
CA GLY A 188 15.83 -8.57 15.71
C GLY A 188 14.34 -8.30 15.53
N THR A 189 13.92 -7.05 15.69
CA THR A 189 12.54 -6.59 15.47
C THR A 189 12.53 -5.44 14.46
N CYS A 190 11.70 -5.55 13.44
CA CYS A 190 11.52 -4.51 12.44
C CYS A 190 10.78 -3.30 13.02
N LEU A 191 11.36 -2.11 12.83
CA LEU A 191 10.76 -0.85 13.27
C LEU A 191 9.87 -0.20 12.20
N SER A 192 10.06 -0.53 10.93
CA SER A 192 9.38 0.13 9.80
C SER A 192 7.92 -0.31 9.63
N CYS A 193 7.60 -1.58 9.83
CA CYS A 193 6.24 -2.11 9.65
C CYS A 193 5.51 -2.47 10.95
N LYS A 194 5.94 -1.95 12.09
CA LYS A 194 5.39 -2.24 13.43
C LYS A 194 3.89 -1.94 13.57
N THR A 195 3.35 -1.00 12.80
CA THR A 195 1.92 -0.63 12.81
C THR A 195 1.00 -1.77 12.36
N LEU A 196 1.53 -2.75 11.62
CA LEU A 196 0.81 -3.96 11.19
C LEU A 196 0.95 -5.14 12.16
N GLY A 197 1.56 -4.92 13.30
CA GLY A 197 1.95 -5.93 14.27
C GLY A 197 3.46 -6.21 14.22
N PRO A 198 4.01 -6.84 15.26
CA PRO A 198 5.44 -7.10 15.35
C PRO A 198 5.91 -8.01 14.21
N SER A 199 7.14 -7.77 13.75
CA SER A 199 7.89 -8.66 12.86
C SER A 199 9.23 -8.89 13.53
N THR A 200 9.42 -10.07 14.13
CA THR A 200 10.64 -10.42 14.86
C THR A 200 11.29 -11.67 14.27
N SER A 201 12.58 -11.82 14.50
CA SER A 201 13.30 -13.02 14.07
C SER A 201 12.83 -14.31 14.78
N LEU A 202 12.08 -14.17 15.88
CA LEU A 202 11.51 -15.30 16.62
C LEU A 202 10.09 -15.67 16.15
N GLU A 203 9.55 -14.94 15.17
CA GLU A 203 8.24 -15.19 14.59
C GLU A 203 8.32 -15.65 13.14
N ALA A 204 7.24 -16.25 12.66
CA ALA A 204 7.08 -16.65 11.27
C ALA A 204 5.83 -15.99 10.67
N PHE A 205 5.88 -15.79 9.36
CA PHE A 205 4.71 -15.46 8.55
C PHE A 205 4.21 -16.71 7.82
N TYR A 206 2.90 -16.85 7.80
CA TYR A 206 2.20 -17.69 6.84
C TYR A 206 2.07 -16.90 5.54
N ARG A 207 2.50 -17.48 4.41
CA ARG A 207 2.35 -16.91 3.07
C ARG A 207 1.55 -17.87 2.21
N ASP A 208 0.41 -17.42 1.72
CA ASP A 208 -0.39 -18.15 0.75
C ASP A 208 0.03 -17.72 -0.67
N HIS A 209 0.21 -18.69 -1.57
CA HIS A 209 0.68 -18.43 -2.95
C HIS A 209 -0.47 -18.44 -3.97
N ARG A 210 -1.67 -18.75 -3.52
CA ARG A 210 -2.82 -18.89 -4.42
C ARG A 210 -3.35 -17.51 -4.84
N PRO A 211 -3.90 -17.39 -6.05
CA PRO A 211 -4.59 -16.18 -6.48
C PRO A 211 -5.87 -15.96 -5.66
N LEU A 212 -6.30 -14.70 -5.52
CA LEU A 212 -7.57 -14.38 -4.89
C LEU A 212 -8.77 -14.91 -5.70
N LEU A 213 -8.64 -14.99 -7.02
CA LEU A 213 -9.65 -15.51 -7.93
C LEU A 213 -9.27 -16.90 -8.44
N LYS A 214 -10.27 -17.78 -8.51
CA LYS A 214 -10.16 -19.13 -9.06
C LYS A 214 -11.08 -19.24 -10.29
N GLY A 215 -10.65 -18.70 -11.42
CA GLY A 215 -11.38 -18.82 -12.69
C GLY A 215 -12.13 -17.55 -13.12
N GLN A 216 -12.77 -17.63 -14.28
CA GLN A 216 -13.52 -16.52 -14.87
C GLN A 216 -14.78 -16.23 -14.07
N GLU A 217 -15.10 -14.95 -13.90
CA GLU A 217 -16.33 -14.49 -13.24
C GLU A 217 -17.15 -13.64 -14.20
N ASN A 218 -18.49 -13.74 -14.11
CA ASN A 218 -19.35 -12.78 -14.78
C ASN A 218 -19.27 -11.46 -14.04
N VAL A 219 -18.66 -10.47 -14.66
CA VAL A 219 -18.46 -9.13 -14.10
C VAL A 219 -19.48 -8.18 -14.72
N ASN A 220 -20.42 -7.73 -13.91
CA ASN A 220 -21.30 -6.64 -14.30
C ASN A 220 -20.57 -5.31 -14.09
N PHE A 221 -20.19 -4.67 -15.17
CA PHE A 221 -19.57 -3.35 -15.15
C PHE A 221 -20.48 -2.34 -15.86
N TYR A 222 -20.98 -1.35 -15.13
CA TYR A 222 -21.84 -0.30 -15.62
C TYR A 222 -21.24 1.07 -15.26
N PRO A 223 -20.46 1.69 -16.16
CA PRO A 223 -19.86 2.99 -15.88
C PRO A 223 -20.97 4.03 -15.68
N HIS A 224 -20.97 4.70 -14.54
CA HIS A 224 -21.96 5.73 -14.23
C HIS A 224 -21.88 6.93 -15.19
N TRP A 225 -20.68 7.27 -15.61
CA TRP A 225 -20.44 8.30 -16.62
C TRP A 225 -19.74 7.69 -17.82
N PRO A 226 -20.18 7.99 -19.05
CA PRO A 226 -19.45 7.60 -20.24
C PRO A 226 -18.09 8.30 -20.26
N LEU A 227 -17.06 7.56 -20.63
CA LEU A 227 -15.73 8.12 -20.78
C LEU A 227 -15.70 9.09 -21.96
N THR A 228 -15.03 10.22 -21.79
CA THR A 228 -14.76 11.16 -22.90
C THR A 228 -13.78 10.57 -23.89
N GLU A 229 -13.62 11.19 -25.06
CA GLU A 229 -12.66 10.76 -26.08
C GLU A 229 -11.23 10.61 -25.50
N ALA A 230 -10.75 11.62 -24.76
CA ALA A 230 -9.43 11.58 -24.11
C ALA A 230 -9.31 10.43 -23.12
N GLN A 231 -10.35 10.18 -22.34
CA GLN A 231 -10.41 9.08 -21.37
C GLN A 231 -10.48 7.72 -22.06
N ASN A 232 -11.25 7.59 -23.15
CA ASN A 232 -11.34 6.36 -23.94
C ASN A 232 -9.99 6.01 -24.59
N LEU A 233 -9.29 6.99 -25.15
CA LEU A 233 -7.93 6.79 -25.69
C LEU A 233 -6.98 6.28 -24.63
N ALA A 234 -6.96 6.91 -23.44
CA ALA A 234 -6.10 6.48 -22.33
C ALA A 234 -6.51 5.09 -21.80
N SER A 235 -7.81 4.82 -21.65
CA SER A 235 -8.35 3.52 -21.24
C SER A 235 -7.98 2.40 -22.21
N GLY A 236 -8.07 2.65 -23.52
CA GLY A 236 -7.63 1.72 -24.55
C GLY A 236 -6.13 1.41 -24.48
N GLN A 237 -5.29 2.42 -24.17
CA GLN A 237 -3.86 2.23 -23.96
C GLN A 237 -3.55 1.42 -22.68
N VAL A 238 -4.32 1.63 -21.58
CA VAL A 238 -4.20 0.81 -20.35
C VAL A 238 -4.56 -0.64 -20.67
N LEU A 239 -5.64 -0.90 -21.39
CA LEU A 239 -6.06 -2.24 -21.77
C LEU A 239 -5.02 -2.92 -22.69
N ALA A 240 -4.51 -2.20 -23.68
CA ALA A 240 -3.45 -2.70 -24.54
C ALA A 240 -2.18 -3.05 -23.76
N PHE A 241 -1.81 -2.23 -22.78
CA PHE A 241 -0.68 -2.52 -21.88
C PHE A 241 -0.88 -3.81 -21.08
N LEU A 242 -2.08 -4.04 -20.54
CA LEU A 242 -2.38 -5.26 -19.76
C LEU A 242 -2.27 -6.52 -20.64
N ASN A 243 -2.68 -6.44 -21.91
CA ASN A 243 -2.75 -7.60 -22.79
C ASN A 243 -1.43 -7.91 -23.52
N ASN A 244 -0.72 -6.90 -24.01
CA ASN A 244 0.31 -7.11 -25.03
C ASN A 244 1.70 -6.57 -24.66
N SER A 245 1.86 -5.84 -23.57
CA SER A 245 3.14 -5.24 -23.26
C SER A 245 4.14 -6.21 -22.65
N ALA A 246 5.37 -6.22 -23.15
CA ALA A 246 6.50 -6.89 -22.49
C ALA A 246 6.91 -6.16 -21.19
N GLN A 247 6.58 -4.88 -21.06
CA GLN A 247 6.91 -4.07 -19.89
C GLN A 247 6.01 -4.46 -18.72
N PRO A 248 6.55 -4.62 -17.50
CA PRO A 248 5.75 -4.94 -16.30
C PRO A 248 5.08 -3.72 -15.68
N LYS A 249 5.50 -2.51 -16.04
CA LYS A 249 5.08 -1.25 -15.42
C LYS A 249 4.60 -0.23 -16.46
N ALA A 250 3.54 0.52 -16.12
CA ALA A 250 3.08 1.67 -16.88
C ALA A 250 2.87 2.89 -15.98
N LEU A 251 3.02 4.08 -16.54
CA LEU A 251 2.74 5.36 -15.89
C LEU A 251 1.58 6.05 -16.63
N LEU A 252 0.43 6.16 -15.99
CA LEU A 252 -0.67 7.01 -16.44
C LEU A 252 -0.44 8.42 -15.89
N TRP A 253 0.13 9.29 -16.71
CA TRP A 253 0.32 10.70 -16.39
C TRP A 253 -0.90 11.49 -16.82
N ALA A 254 -1.72 11.84 -15.85
CA ALA A 254 -3.03 12.45 -16.05
C ALA A 254 -3.07 13.89 -15.54
N ALA A 255 -3.84 14.77 -16.17
CA ALA A 255 -4.12 16.08 -15.60
C ALA A 255 -4.89 15.96 -14.27
N CYS A 256 -4.70 16.93 -13.36
CA CYS A 256 -5.47 16.97 -12.11
C CYS A 256 -6.97 17.08 -12.41
N GLY A 257 -7.80 16.16 -11.88
CA GLY A 257 -9.24 16.14 -12.09
C GLY A 257 -9.69 15.58 -13.45
N SER A 258 -8.83 14.84 -14.15
CA SER A 258 -9.14 14.21 -15.44
C SER A 258 -9.90 12.89 -15.36
N GLY A 259 -10.20 12.37 -14.16
CA GLY A 259 -10.84 11.05 -14.01
C GLY A 259 -9.86 9.89 -14.22
N LYS A 260 -8.60 10.04 -13.77
CA LYS A 260 -7.54 9.02 -13.94
C LYS A 260 -7.91 7.64 -13.39
N THR A 261 -8.69 7.59 -12.31
CA THR A 261 -9.07 6.33 -11.66
C THR A 261 -10.17 5.63 -12.47
N GLU A 262 -11.17 6.36 -12.95
CA GLU A 262 -12.27 5.85 -13.78
C GLU A 262 -11.77 5.29 -15.12
N VAL A 263 -10.73 5.88 -15.70
CA VAL A 263 -10.07 5.38 -16.92
C VAL A 263 -9.55 3.95 -16.77
N CYS A 264 -9.24 3.52 -15.55
CA CYS A 264 -8.77 2.18 -15.25
C CYS A 264 -9.91 1.16 -15.02
N PHE A 265 -11.16 1.61 -14.82
CA PHE A 265 -12.26 0.69 -14.50
C PHE A 265 -12.58 -0.30 -15.62
N PRO A 266 -12.64 0.08 -16.92
CA PRO A 266 -12.85 -0.90 -17.99
C PRO A 266 -11.76 -1.99 -18.03
N SER A 267 -10.51 -1.60 -17.79
CA SER A 267 -9.40 -2.55 -17.73
C SER A 267 -9.45 -3.45 -16.50
N ALA A 268 -9.94 -2.94 -15.37
CA ALA A 268 -10.17 -3.74 -14.17
C ALA A 268 -11.31 -4.75 -14.38
N ALA A 269 -12.40 -4.33 -15.01
CA ALA A 269 -13.52 -5.22 -15.37
C ALA A 269 -13.04 -6.37 -16.26
N ARG A 270 -12.31 -6.05 -17.32
CA ARG A 270 -11.75 -7.05 -18.24
C ARG A 270 -10.81 -8.02 -17.53
N ALA A 271 -9.95 -7.54 -16.65
CA ALA A 271 -9.05 -8.37 -15.86
C ALA A 271 -9.83 -9.35 -14.95
N LEU A 272 -10.89 -8.87 -14.28
CA LEU A 272 -11.75 -9.70 -13.43
C LEU A 272 -12.50 -10.76 -14.25
N GLU A 273 -13.04 -10.41 -15.44
CA GLU A 273 -13.67 -11.36 -16.37
C GLU A 273 -12.70 -12.47 -16.79
N GLU A 274 -11.43 -12.16 -16.94
CA GLU A 274 -10.37 -13.12 -17.26
C GLU A 274 -9.89 -13.92 -16.03
N GLY A 275 -10.51 -13.77 -14.87
CA GLY A 275 -10.14 -14.47 -13.63
C GLY A 275 -8.89 -13.90 -12.97
N LYS A 276 -8.48 -12.68 -13.31
CA LYS A 276 -7.32 -12.02 -12.73
C LYS A 276 -7.71 -11.21 -11.47
N SER A 277 -6.86 -11.27 -10.46
CA SER A 277 -7.03 -10.53 -9.21
C SER A 277 -6.59 -9.08 -9.37
N VAL A 278 -7.41 -8.12 -8.94
CA VAL A 278 -7.17 -6.68 -9.12
C VAL A 278 -7.06 -5.94 -7.79
N LEU A 279 -6.06 -5.08 -7.67
CA LEU A 279 -5.87 -4.16 -6.54
C LEU A 279 -5.89 -2.71 -7.01
N PHE A 280 -6.71 -1.88 -6.37
CA PHE A 280 -6.54 -0.43 -6.35
C PHE A 280 -5.86 -0.02 -5.03
N ALA A 281 -4.67 0.54 -5.11
CA ALA A 281 -3.91 1.00 -3.96
C ALA A 281 -3.75 2.51 -3.96
N ALA A 282 -3.68 3.13 -2.77
CA ALA A 282 -3.32 4.52 -2.63
C ALA A 282 -2.59 4.76 -1.30
N PRO A 283 -1.68 5.75 -1.20
CA PRO A 283 -0.97 6.06 0.04
C PRO A 283 -1.90 6.53 1.17
N ARG A 284 -3.00 7.20 0.83
CA ARG A 284 -3.90 7.87 1.78
C ARG A 284 -5.27 7.21 1.81
N GLN A 285 -5.80 7.03 3.02
CA GLN A 285 -7.12 6.43 3.22
C GLN A 285 -8.26 7.28 2.63
N ASP A 286 -8.10 8.62 2.62
CA ASP A 286 -9.10 9.53 2.06
C ASP A 286 -9.35 9.22 0.56
N VAL A 287 -8.31 8.84 -0.19
CA VAL A 287 -8.41 8.43 -1.59
C VAL A 287 -9.17 7.11 -1.72
N ILE A 288 -8.85 6.14 -0.87
CA ILE A 288 -9.55 4.84 -0.85
C ILE A 288 -11.05 5.03 -0.54
N HIS A 289 -11.37 5.86 0.45
CA HIS A 289 -12.77 6.15 0.82
C HIS A 289 -13.54 6.93 -0.26
N ASP A 290 -12.84 7.74 -1.07
CA ASP A 290 -13.44 8.45 -2.20
C ASP A 290 -13.67 7.52 -3.41
N VAL A 291 -12.77 6.57 -3.67
CA VAL A 291 -12.87 5.61 -4.79
C VAL A 291 -13.86 4.48 -4.50
N ALA A 292 -13.94 4.01 -3.24
CA ALA A 292 -14.74 2.84 -2.87
C ALA A 292 -16.24 2.95 -3.24
N PRO A 293 -16.96 4.07 -2.99
CA PRO A 293 -18.36 4.21 -3.40
C PRO A 293 -18.55 4.17 -4.93
N ARG A 294 -17.60 4.73 -5.68
CA ARG A 294 -17.62 4.76 -7.15
C ARG A 294 -17.47 3.37 -7.72
N LEU A 295 -16.49 2.60 -7.22
CA LEU A 295 -16.31 1.20 -7.62
C LEU A 295 -17.52 0.33 -7.27
N LYS A 296 -18.07 0.46 -6.05
CA LYS A 296 -19.27 -0.30 -5.65
C LYS A 296 -20.48 -0.02 -6.54
N ARG A 297 -20.63 1.22 -6.99
CA ARG A 297 -21.70 1.62 -7.90
C ARG A 297 -21.50 1.06 -9.30
N ASP A 298 -20.26 1.14 -9.83
CA ASP A 298 -19.95 0.80 -11.21
C ASP A 298 -19.71 -0.72 -11.40
N PHE A 299 -19.49 -1.47 -10.30
CA PHE A 299 -19.28 -2.92 -10.28
C PHE A 299 -20.32 -3.62 -9.38
N PRO A 300 -21.63 -3.54 -9.68
CA PRO A 300 -22.64 -4.18 -8.87
C PRO A 300 -22.48 -5.71 -8.90
N GLY A 301 -22.55 -6.33 -7.72
CA GLY A 301 -22.39 -7.78 -7.55
C GLY A 301 -20.95 -8.28 -7.44
N VAL A 302 -19.94 -7.46 -7.73
CA VAL A 302 -18.54 -7.84 -7.50
C VAL A 302 -18.19 -7.68 -6.02
N PRO A 303 -17.70 -8.71 -5.33
CA PRO A 303 -17.24 -8.59 -3.96
C PRO A 303 -16.03 -7.66 -3.87
N ILE A 304 -16.20 -6.49 -3.25
CA ILE A 304 -15.14 -5.48 -3.10
C ILE A 304 -14.69 -5.42 -1.66
N GLN A 305 -13.41 -5.72 -1.41
CA GLN A 305 -12.80 -5.59 -0.10
C GLN A 305 -12.11 -4.22 0.04
N VAL A 306 -12.43 -3.49 1.12
CA VAL A 306 -11.78 -2.20 1.44
C VAL A 306 -10.90 -2.38 2.68
N LEU A 307 -9.60 -2.06 2.56
CA LEU A 307 -8.61 -2.19 3.61
C LEU A 307 -7.91 -0.86 3.88
N THR A 308 -8.28 -0.24 5.00
CA THR A 308 -7.62 0.97 5.52
C THR A 308 -7.31 0.81 7.01
N GLY A 309 -6.59 1.76 7.60
CA GLY A 309 -6.31 1.74 9.03
C GLY A 309 -7.56 1.88 9.91
N SER A 310 -8.63 2.48 9.38
CA SER A 310 -9.89 2.75 10.10
C SER A 310 -10.95 1.65 9.95
N VAL A 311 -10.77 0.70 9.03
CA VAL A 311 -11.75 -0.38 8.80
C VAL A 311 -11.51 -1.52 9.79
N PRO A 312 -12.51 -1.91 10.62
CA PRO A 312 -12.33 -2.94 11.64
C PRO A 312 -12.26 -4.36 11.04
N ILE A 313 -13.03 -4.66 10.00
CA ILE A 313 -13.09 -5.99 9.39
C ILE A 313 -11.98 -6.12 8.35
N ARG A 314 -11.02 -7.02 8.62
CA ARG A 314 -9.80 -7.16 7.80
C ARG A 314 -9.83 -8.38 6.88
N TYR A 315 -10.63 -9.39 7.22
CA TYR A 315 -10.69 -10.66 6.52
C TYR A 315 -12.07 -10.80 5.88
N GLN A 316 -12.15 -10.48 4.61
CA GLN A 316 -13.33 -10.68 3.78
C GLN A 316 -12.87 -11.19 2.43
N ARG A 317 -13.72 -11.99 1.79
CA ARG A 317 -13.53 -12.34 0.39
C ARG A 317 -13.71 -11.09 -0.46
N GLY A 318 -12.82 -10.86 -1.39
CA GLY A 318 -12.91 -9.77 -2.35
C GLY A 318 -12.17 -10.12 -3.63
N ASN A 319 -12.88 -10.06 -4.75
CA ASN A 319 -12.29 -10.28 -6.07
C ASN A 319 -11.55 -9.02 -6.52
N LEU A 320 -12.06 -7.88 -6.07
CA LEU A 320 -11.47 -6.57 -6.23
C LEU A 320 -11.11 -6.00 -4.85
N VAL A 321 -9.86 -5.61 -4.67
CA VAL A 321 -9.37 -5.08 -3.39
C VAL A 321 -9.03 -3.59 -3.53
N LEU A 322 -9.48 -2.78 -2.57
CA LEU A 322 -9.04 -1.41 -2.37
C LEU A 322 -8.24 -1.33 -1.08
N ALA A 323 -6.99 -0.88 -1.13
CA ALA A 323 -6.15 -0.85 0.06
C ALA A 323 -5.25 0.38 0.14
N THR A 324 -4.98 0.86 1.36
CA THR A 324 -3.85 1.76 1.53
C THR A 324 -2.53 0.99 1.35
N THR A 325 -1.49 1.67 0.87
CA THR A 325 -0.19 1.04 0.59
C THR A 325 0.40 0.29 1.79
N HIS A 326 0.12 0.72 3.03
CA HIS A 326 0.49 -0.02 4.23
C HIS A 326 -0.26 -1.35 4.35
N GLN A 327 -1.54 -1.40 4.01
CA GLN A 327 -2.33 -2.64 4.09
C GLN A 327 -1.92 -3.64 3.00
N VAL A 328 -1.32 -3.17 1.89
CA VAL A 328 -0.78 -4.05 0.84
C VAL A 328 0.32 -4.97 1.37
N LEU A 329 1.07 -4.57 2.40
CA LEU A 329 2.06 -5.41 3.10
C LEU A 329 1.48 -6.70 3.72
N ARG A 330 0.16 -6.89 3.71
CA ARG A 330 -0.53 -8.12 4.15
C ARG A 330 -0.71 -9.15 3.04
N PHE A 331 -0.31 -8.82 1.81
CA PHE A 331 -0.46 -9.68 0.64
C PHE A 331 0.90 -10.13 0.11
N TRP A 332 0.90 -11.31 -0.50
CA TRP A 332 2.07 -11.93 -1.11
C TRP A 332 1.66 -12.58 -2.42
N GLN A 333 2.19 -12.08 -3.55
CA GLN A 333 1.88 -12.59 -4.90
C GLN A 333 0.37 -12.80 -5.14
N ALA A 334 -0.44 -11.87 -4.68
CA ALA A 334 -1.90 -11.98 -4.66
C ALA A 334 -2.57 -11.42 -5.92
N PHE A 335 -1.96 -10.41 -6.55
CA PHE A 335 -2.62 -9.62 -7.59
C PHE A 335 -1.95 -9.75 -8.95
N ASP A 336 -2.77 -9.93 -9.99
CA ASP A 336 -2.31 -9.92 -11.38
C ASP A 336 -2.21 -8.51 -11.94
N VAL A 337 -3.07 -7.60 -11.45
CA VAL A 337 -3.10 -6.19 -11.84
C VAL A 337 -3.17 -5.31 -10.60
N ILE A 338 -2.25 -4.34 -10.52
CA ILE A 338 -2.25 -3.33 -9.47
C ILE A 338 -2.32 -1.94 -10.11
N PHE A 339 -3.31 -1.15 -9.68
CA PHE A 339 -3.41 0.28 -9.94
C PHE A 339 -2.99 1.02 -8.68
N LEU A 340 -1.88 1.76 -8.72
CA LEU A 340 -1.43 2.61 -7.61
C LEU A 340 -1.76 4.06 -7.91
N ASP A 341 -2.77 4.60 -7.25
CA ASP A 341 -3.13 6.01 -7.36
C ASP A 341 -2.28 6.88 -6.43
N GLU A 342 -1.98 8.11 -6.88
CA GLU A 342 -1.15 9.08 -6.17
C GLU A 342 0.23 8.52 -5.76
N MET A 343 0.95 7.86 -6.68
CA MET A 343 2.28 7.28 -6.44
C MET A 343 3.30 8.29 -5.88
N ASP A 344 3.09 9.55 -6.11
CA ASP A 344 3.94 10.67 -5.70
C ASP A 344 3.55 11.26 -4.33
N ALA A 345 2.56 10.67 -3.63
CA ALA A 345 2.13 11.13 -2.33
C ALA A 345 2.84 10.42 -1.17
N PHE A 346 3.08 11.19 -0.08
CA PHE A 346 3.46 10.60 1.20
C PHE A 346 2.33 9.72 1.76
N PRO A 347 2.60 8.55 2.37
CA PRO A 347 3.91 8.01 2.73
C PRO A 347 4.57 7.09 1.69
N TYR A 348 3.96 6.84 0.54
CA TYR A 348 4.52 5.90 -0.45
C TYR A 348 5.80 6.44 -1.08
N GLN A 349 5.80 7.71 -1.48
CA GLN A 349 6.98 8.30 -2.10
C GLN A 349 8.18 8.29 -1.14
N GLY A 350 9.28 7.70 -1.59
CA GLY A 350 10.52 7.59 -0.82
C GLY A 350 10.51 6.49 0.25
N SER A 351 9.50 5.61 0.28
CA SER A 351 9.42 4.47 1.19
C SER A 351 9.76 3.17 0.48
N GLU A 352 10.98 2.68 0.68
CA GLU A 352 11.42 1.37 0.16
C GLU A 352 10.53 0.24 0.69
N ALA A 353 10.06 0.33 1.93
CA ALA A 353 9.16 -0.64 2.54
C ALA A 353 7.83 -0.78 1.79
N LEU A 354 7.22 0.32 1.40
CA LEU A 354 5.93 0.30 0.70
C LEU A 354 6.09 -0.11 -0.76
N GLU A 355 7.19 0.26 -1.41
CA GLU A 355 7.54 -0.22 -2.74
C GLU A 355 7.81 -1.73 -2.74
N TRP A 356 8.55 -2.23 -1.75
CA TRP A 356 8.75 -3.66 -1.53
C TRP A 356 7.41 -4.38 -1.42
N GLY A 357 6.53 -3.92 -0.53
CA GLY A 357 5.22 -4.53 -0.31
C GLY A 357 4.38 -4.58 -1.57
N LEU A 358 4.32 -3.48 -2.32
CA LEU A 358 3.57 -3.41 -3.57
C LEU A 358 4.12 -4.38 -4.62
N THR A 359 5.45 -4.43 -4.76
CA THR A 359 6.12 -5.31 -5.73
C THR A 359 5.91 -6.79 -5.38
N HIS A 360 5.96 -7.15 -4.09
CA HIS A 360 5.78 -8.53 -3.64
C HIS A 360 4.31 -8.97 -3.54
N ALA A 361 3.38 -8.03 -3.48
CA ALA A 361 1.95 -8.33 -3.63
C ALA A 361 1.56 -8.63 -5.08
N LEU A 362 2.37 -8.18 -6.05
CA LEU A 362 2.18 -8.48 -7.47
C LEU A 362 2.63 -9.91 -7.77
N ARG A 363 1.82 -10.64 -8.53
CA ARG A 363 2.15 -11.99 -9.01
C ARG A 363 3.29 -11.96 -10.03
N PRO A 364 4.03 -13.07 -10.19
CA PRO A 364 4.93 -13.22 -11.33
C PRO A 364 4.18 -12.96 -12.64
N LYS A 365 4.72 -12.10 -13.51
CA LYS A 365 4.10 -11.61 -14.78
C LYS A 365 2.90 -10.67 -14.58
N GLY A 366 2.55 -10.28 -13.36
CA GLY A 366 1.55 -9.26 -13.09
C GLY A 366 1.92 -7.88 -13.63
N LYS A 367 0.96 -6.98 -13.72
CA LYS A 367 1.10 -5.63 -14.27
C LYS A 367 0.85 -4.57 -13.21
N LEU A 368 1.72 -3.57 -13.15
CA LEU A 368 1.61 -2.45 -12.23
C LEU A 368 1.43 -1.14 -13.01
N ILE A 369 0.34 -0.45 -12.76
CA ILE A 369 0.01 0.84 -13.36
C ILE A 369 0.08 1.91 -12.27
N TYR A 370 1.00 2.84 -12.42
CA TYR A 370 1.10 4.03 -11.59
C TYR A 370 0.23 5.15 -12.13
N LEU A 371 -0.60 5.76 -11.28
CA LEU A 371 -1.47 6.87 -11.63
C LEU A 371 -0.99 8.12 -10.89
N THR A 372 -0.74 9.20 -11.62
CA THR A 372 -0.35 10.47 -11.02
C THR A 372 -0.60 11.65 -11.95
N ALA A 373 -0.81 12.82 -11.37
CA ALA A 373 -0.79 14.08 -12.11
C ALA A 373 0.61 14.73 -12.11
N THR A 374 1.47 14.29 -11.22
CA THR A 374 2.76 14.91 -10.90
C THR A 374 3.86 13.85 -10.75
N PRO A 375 4.26 13.16 -11.84
CA PRO A 375 5.23 12.08 -11.78
C PRO A 375 6.59 12.54 -11.25
N SER A 376 7.27 11.66 -10.51
CA SER A 376 8.61 11.92 -10.02
C SER A 376 9.64 11.91 -11.16
N LEU A 377 10.79 12.55 -10.93
CA LEU A 377 11.88 12.52 -11.90
C LEU A 377 12.39 11.08 -12.14
N GLU A 378 12.35 10.23 -11.12
CA GLU A 378 12.74 8.82 -11.20
C GLU A 378 11.78 8.06 -12.12
N ALA A 379 10.46 8.24 -11.97
CA ALA A 379 9.46 7.62 -12.84
C ALA A 379 9.65 8.06 -14.31
N LEU A 380 9.92 9.34 -14.55
CA LEU A 380 10.21 9.84 -15.90
C LEU A 380 11.53 9.32 -16.47
N LYS A 381 12.54 9.05 -15.64
CA LYS A 381 13.77 8.36 -16.07
C LYS A 381 13.50 6.93 -16.49
N GLU A 382 12.68 6.18 -15.73
CA GLU A 382 12.29 4.81 -16.09
C GLU A 382 11.50 4.75 -17.40
N VAL A 383 10.62 5.73 -17.65
CA VAL A 383 9.95 5.89 -18.96
C VAL A 383 10.95 6.11 -20.08
N ARG A 384 11.94 7.02 -19.91
CA ARG A 384 12.95 7.29 -20.94
C ARG A 384 13.87 6.09 -21.23
N ARG A 385 14.12 5.25 -20.23
CA ARG A 385 14.88 4.00 -20.35
C ARG A 385 14.10 2.87 -21.02
N GLY A 386 12.79 3.05 -21.25
CA GLY A 386 11.92 2.01 -21.80
C GLY A 386 11.48 0.95 -20.79
N ASN A 387 11.79 1.11 -19.50
CA ASN A 387 11.38 0.19 -18.43
C ASN A 387 9.91 0.35 -18.00
N MET A 388 9.29 1.47 -18.38
CA MET A 388 7.92 1.83 -18.01
C MET A 388 7.21 2.46 -19.21
N LEU A 389 6.02 1.97 -19.58
CA LEU A 389 5.20 2.54 -20.64
C LEU A 389 4.57 3.86 -20.16
N LEU A 390 4.61 4.90 -20.99
CA LEU A 390 3.94 6.17 -20.70
C LEU A 390 2.59 6.25 -21.39
N ILE A 391 1.53 6.47 -20.61
CA ILE A 391 0.17 6.75 -21.05
C ILE A 391 -0.17 8.19 -20.64
N ARG A 392 -0.76 8.99 -21.52
CA ARG A 392 -1.07 10.40 -21.27
C ARG A 392 -2.57 10.66 -21.27
N LEU A 393 -3.03 11.40 -20.23
CA LEU A 393 -4.40 11.91 -20.14
C LEU A 393 -4.35 13.42 -19.82
N PRO A 394 -4.07 14.28 -20.82
CA PRO A 394 -3.77 15.68 -20.59
C PRO A 394 -5.00 16.57 -20.38
N ALA A 395 -6.21 16.08 -20.66
CA ALA A 395 -7.46 16.83 -20.59
C ALA A 395 -8.37 16.38 -19.45
N ARG A 396 -9.15 17.32 -18.90
CA ARG A 396 -10.29 17.03 -18.02
C ARG A 396 -11.50 16.58 -18.83
N HIS A 397 -12.45 15.93 -18.16
CA HIS A 397 -13.68 15.41 -18.79
C HIS A 397 -14.55 16.49 -19.45
N HIS A 398 -14.55 17.71 -18.95
CA HIS A 398 -15.35 18.83 -19.46
C HIS A 398 -14.69 19.59 -20.63
N ARG A 399 -13.48 19.22 -21.07
CA ARG A 399 -12.73 19.78 -22.20
C ARG A 399 -12.25 21.24 -22.04
N TYR A 400 -12.38 21.86 -20.88
CA TYR A 400 -11.81 23.18 -20.62
C TYR A 400 -10.33 23.06 -20.20
N PRO A 401 -9.49 24.09 -20.53
CA PRO A 401 -8.10 24.10 -20.12
C PRO A 401 -7.97 24.15 -18.60
N LEU A 402 -6.84 23.65 -18.10
CA LEU A 402 -6.50 23.80 -16.69
C LEU A 402 -6.28 25.28 -16.36
N PRO A 403 -6.89 25.84 -15.29
CA PRO A 403 -6.63 27.19 -14.85
C PRO A 403 -5.15 27.42 -14.53
N ILE A 404 -4.57 28.49 -15.03
CA ILE A 404 -3.17 28.84 -14.86
C ILE A 404 -3.01 29.75 -13.64
N PRO A 405 -2.14 29.41 -12.65
CA PRO A 405 -1.92 30.25 -11.48
C PRO A 405 -1.35 31.63 -11.84
N VAL A 406 -1.86 32.65 -11.17
CA VAL A 406 -1.30 34.01 -11.21
C VAL A 406 -0.38 34.20 -10.00
N VAL A 407 0.82 34.76 -10.22
CA VAL A 407 1.76 35.08 -9.14
C VAL A 407 1.55 36.52 -8.73
N GLU A 408 1.21 36.74 -7.47
CA GLU A 408 1.11 38.06 -6.86
C GLU A 408 2.27 38.26 -5.87
N LYS A 409 3.07 39.32 -6.10
CA LYS A 409 4.25 39.61 -5.26
C LYS A 409 3.90 40.58 -4.14
N TYR A 410 4.41 40.25 -2.97
CA TYR A 410 4.30 41.09 -1.77
C TYR A 410 5.69 41.46 -1.26
N ARG A 411 5.80 42.63 -0.62
CA ARG A 411 7.09 43.13 -0.09
C ARG A 411 7.51 42.44 1.21
N ASN A 412 6.54 42.01 2.03
CA ASN A 412 6.77 41.42 3.34
C ASN A 412 6.39 39.94 3.36
N PRO A 413 7.13 39.08 4.10
CA PRO A 413 6.77 37.69 4.29
C PRO A 413 5.36 37.55 4.87
N PHE A 414 4.63 36.53 4.40
CA PHE A 414 3.31 36.16 4.92
C PHE A 414 3.41 35.48 6.28
N ASP A 415 4.00 36.17 7.28
CA ASP A 415 3.99 35.72 8.66
C ASP A 415 2.73 36.31 9.35
N PRO A 416 1.89 35.49 10.02
CA PRO A 416 0.72 35.98 10.75
C PRO A 416 1.08 36.95 11.90
N LYS A 417 2.35 37.03 12.30
CA LYS A 417 2.85 37.99 13.31
C LYS A 417 3.26 39.32 12.69
N SER A 418 3.61 39.36 11.43
CA SER A 418 3.91 40.57 10.71
C SER A 418 2.60 41.20 10.24
N ASN A 419 2.41 42.48 10.52
CA ASN A 419 1.21 43.30 10.26
C ASN A 419 0.54 42.97 8.94
N LEU A 420 -0.62 42.32 9.00
CA LEU A 420 -1.48 41.84 7.91
C LEU A 420 -2.20 42.98 7.14
N LEU A 421 -1.92 44.23 7.45
CA LEU A 421 -2.44 45.44 6.79
C LEU A 421 -2.15 45.49 5.26
N SER A 422 -1.32 44.57 4.74
CA SER A 422 -0.96 44.50 3.33
C SER A 422 -1.85 43.57 2.50
N LEU A 423 -2.77 42.80 3.13
CA LEU A 423 -3.72 41.99 2.35
C LEU A 423 -4.73 42.90 1.65
N ASN A 424 -4.73 42.83 0.35
CA ASN A 424 -5.71 43.56 -0.46
C ASN A 424 -7.12 42.97 -0.25
N LYS A 425 -7.91 43.60 0.65
CA LYS A 425 -9.28 43.19 0.98
C LYS A 425 -10.13 43.02 -0.29
N ALA A 426 -10.08 44.00 -1.18
CA ALA A 426 -10.83 43.97 -2.43
C ALA A 426 -10.46 42.77 -3.31
N ARG A 427 -9.21 42.31 -3.24
CA ARG A 427 -8.78 41.12 -3.99
C ARG A 427 -9.45 39.85 -3.47
N PHE A 428 -9.52 39.65 -2.16
CA PHE A 428 -10.20 38.50 -1.55
C PHE A 428 -11.72 38.55 -1.81
N GLU A 429 -12.34 39.76 -1.77
CA GLU A 429 -13.75 39.95 -2.11
C GLU A 429 -14.02 39.57 -3.58
N SER A 430 -13.15 39.99 -4.50
CA SER A 430 -13.24 39.60 -5.92
C SER A 430 -13.09 38.09 -6.12
N ILE A 431 -12.16 37.43 -5.42
CA ILE A 431 -11.99 35.97 -5.49
C ILE A 431 -13.23 35.27 -4.92
N ARG A 432 -13.80 35.78 -3.81
CA ARG A 432 -15.01 35.21 -3.18
C ARG A 432 -16.25 35.32 -4.06
N GLN A 433 -16.39 36.38 -4.86
CA GLN A 433 -17.45 36.51 -5.85
C GLN A 433 -17.41 35.40 -6.88
N ALA A 434 -16.21 34.91 -7.26
CA ALA A 434 -16.06 33.80 -8.19
C ALA A 434 -16.32 32.42 -7.52
N GLY A 435 -16.32 32.35 -6.19
CA GLY A 435 -16.57 31.11 -5.45
C GLY A 435 -15.94 31.07 -4.05
N ARG A 436 -16.09 29.94 -3.37
CA ARG A 436 -15.52 29.72 -2.04
C ARG A 436 -13.99 29.68 -2.11
N ILE A 437 -13.30 30.16 -1.08
CA ILE A 437 -11.85 30.29 -1.09
C ILE A 437 -11.22 29.19 -0.22
N LEU A 438 -10.30 28.42 -0.80
CA LEU A 438 -9.40 27.52 -0.09
C LEU A 438 -8.01 28.17 -0.02
N VAL A 439 -7.58 28.48 1.21
CA VAL A 439 -6.28 29.10 1.47
C VAL A 439 -5.31 28.06 1.97
N PHE A 440 -4.19 27.90 1.27
CA PHE A 440 -3.10 27.05 1.72
C PHE A 440 -2.02 27.86 2.44
N VAL A 441 -1.57 27.34 3.58
CA VAL A 441 -0.49 27.91 4.38
C VAL A 441 0.62 26.86 4.63
N PRO A 442 1.90 27.28 4.75
CA PRO A 442 3.02 26.35 4.84
C PRO A 442 3.17 25.66 6.20
N LYS A 443 2.61 26.23 7.27
CA LYS A 443 2.82 25.75 8.65
C LYS A 443 1.49 25.60 9.38
N ILE A 444 1.35 24.56 10.18
CA ILE A 444 0.18 24.34 11.05
C ILE A 444 -0.03 25.53 11.98
N SER A 445 1.06 26.08 12.54
CA SER A 445 1.02 27.23 13.44
C SER A 445 0.47 28.50 12.80
N TRP A 446 0.34 28.55 11.48
CA TRP A 446 -0.23 29.69 10.76
C TRP A 446 -1.75 29.62 10.58
N ILE A 447 -2.36 28.45 10.74
CA ILE A 447 -3.79 28.26 10.47
C ILE A 447 -4.63 29.18 11.36
N GLN A 448 -4.56 29.02 12.67
CA GLN A 448 -5.41 29.78 13.60
C GLN A 448 -5.16 31.29 13.53
N PRO A 449 -3.91 31.80 13.48
CA PRO A 449 -3.66 33.22 13.25
C PRO A 449 -4.28 33.76 11.97
N TRP A 450 -4.22 33.00 10.86
CA TRP A 450 -4.84 33.41 9.59
C TRP A 450 -6.38 33.35 9.65
N VAL A 451 -6.96 32.32 10.27
CA VAL A 451 -8.41 32.26 10.51
C VAL A 451 -8.88 33.47 11.29
N ASN A 452 -8.19 33.81 12.39
CA ASN A 452 -8.53 34.98 13.21
C ASN A 452 -8.38 36.30 12.44
N CYS A 453 -7.36 36.38 11.61
CA CYS A 453 -7.16 37.53 10.75
C CYS A 453 -8.29 37.69 9.75
N PHE A 454 -8.60 36.64 8.98
CA PHE A 454 -9.68 36.70 7.99
C PHE A 454 -11.03 36.98 8.65
N ARG A 455 -11.35 36.44 9.82
CA ARG A 455 -12.57 36.76 10.57
C ARG A 455 -12.66 38.23 10.94
N ARG A 456 -11.53 38.89 11.26
CA ARG A 456 -11.48 40.32 11.54
C ARG A 456 -11.72 41.18 10.29
N TYR A 457 -11.17 40.76 9.13
CA TYR A 457 -11.33 41.47 7.86
C TYR A 457 -12.68 41.24 7.18
N PHE A 458 -13.25 40.05 7.40
CA PHE A 458 -14.50 39.60 6.76
C PHE A 458 -15.45 39.02 7.83
N PRO A 459 -16.03 39.87 8.70
CA PRO A 459 -16.83 39.43 9.84
C PRO A 459 -18.11 38.65 9.40
N ASP A 460 -18.63 38.91 8.22
CA ASP A 460 -19.80 38.25 7.67
C ASP A 460 -19.53 36.92 7.01
N TRP A 461 -18.24 36.56 6.83
CA TRP A 461 -17.90 35.30 6.18
C TRP A 461 -17.78 34.16 7.20
N LYS A 462 -18.23 32.99 6.79
CA LYS A 462 -18.00 31.74 7.54
C LYS A 462 -16.58 31.23 7.27
N ILE A 463 -15.71 31.39 8.23
CA ILE A 463 -14.28 31.11 8.09
C ILE A 463 -13.85 30.07 9.09
N GLU A 464 -13.19 29.03 8.62
CA GLU A 464 -12.66 27.95 9.46
C GLU A 464 -11.32 27.45 8.92
N GLY A 465 -10.64 26.60 9.67
CA GLY A 465 -9.39 25.97 9.24
C GLY A 465 -9.15 24.60 9.89
N SER A 466 -8.37 23.76 9.22
CA SER A 466 -8.03 22.43 9.72
C SER A 466 -6.65 21.94 9.26
N TYR A 467 -6.09 21.01 10.04
CA TYR A 467 -4.77 20.39 9.82
C TYR A 467 -4.79 18.89 10.17
N SER A 468 -3.67 18.20 9.96
CA SER A 468 -3.59 16.73 10.06
C SER A 468 -3.94 16.16 11.44
N SER A 469 -3.56 16.83 12.53
CA SER A 469 -3.82 16.42 13.92
C SER A 469 -5.02 17.13 14.57
N ASP A 470 -5.85 17.82 13.79
CA ASP A 470 -7.09 18.42 14.27
C ASP A 470 -8.10 17.33 14.64
N LYS A 471 -8.60 17.34 15.87
CA LYS A 471 -9.56 16.34 16.37
C LYS A 471 -10.91 16.42 15.66
N GLU A 472 -11.32 17.63 15.26
CA GLU A 472 -12.58 17.91 14.55
C GLU A 472 -12.43 17.85 13.01
N ARG A 473 -11.29 17.36 12.52
CA ARG A 473 -10.97 17.36 11.11
C ARG A 473 -12.06 16.75 10.23
N PHE A 474 -12.61 15.61 10.64
CA PHE A 474 -13.62 14.90 9.83
C PHE A 474 -14.88 15.73 9.66
N ASP A 475 -15.37 16.33 10.73
CA ASP A 475 -16.57 17.17 10.72
C ASP A 475 -16.34 18.45 9.91
N LYS A 476 -15.22 19.14 10.13
CA LYS A 476 -14.85 20.34 9.37
C LYS A 476 -14.69 20.07 7.88
N ILE A 477 -14.12 18.92 7.50
CA ILE A 477 -14.00 18.53 6.09
C ILE A 477 -15.36 18.17 5.49
N SER A 478 -16.24 17.51 6.26
CA SER A 478 -17.61 17.22 5.84
C SER A 478 -18.38 18.53 5.59
N ASP A 479 -18.28 19.48 6.51
CA ASP A 479 -18.90 20.79 6.40
C ASP A 479 -18.34 21.61 5.22
N LEU A 480 -17.04 21.50 4.95
CA LEU A 480 -16.41 22.10 3.77
C LEU A 480 -16.97 21.51 2.46
N ARG A 481 -17.17 20.19 2.39
CA ARG A 481 -17.81 19.52 1.25
C ARG A 481 -19.25 20.01 1.03
N GLN A 482 -19.99 20.19 2.13
CA GLN A 482 -21.36 20.70 2.10
C GLN A 482 -21.46 22.21 1.77
N GLY A 483 -20.30 22.89 1.62
CA GLY A 483 -20.28 24.31 1.25
C GLY A 483 -20.58 25.28 2.38
N LYS A 484 -20.45 24.86 3.65
CA LYS A 484 -20.79 25.70 4.80
C LYS A 484 -19.83 26.85 5.08
N PHE A 485 -18.64 26.88 4.44
CA PHE A 485 -17.63 27.89 4.64
C PHE A 485 -17.40 28.73 3.39
N ASP A 486 -17.22 30.04 3.58
CA ASP A 486 -16.85 31.00 2.54
C ASP A 486 -15.34 30.99 2.27
N LEU A 487 -14.54 30.81 3.35
CA LEU A 487 -13.10 30.69 3.30
C LEU A 487 -12.63 29.61 4.26
N PHE A 488 -11.74 28.74 3.77
CA PHE A 488 -11.16 27.66 4.59
C PHE A 488 -9.64 27.68 4.51
N VAL A 489 -8.96 27.67 5.68
CA VAL A 489 -7.51 27.70 5.77
C VAL A 489 -6.96 26.30 6.06
N SER A 490 -5.99 25.84 5.27
CA SER A 490 -5.43 24.51 5.45
C SER A 490 -3.94 24.44 5.10
N THR A 491 -3.26 23.39 5.56
CA THR A 491 -1.94 23.02 5.04
C THR A 491 -2.10 22.11 3.80
N THR A 492 -1.03 21.47 3.36
CA THR A 492 -1.01 20.49 2.24
C THR A 492 -1.98 19.31 2.41
N ILE A 493 -2.65 19.20 3.58
CA ILE A 493 -3.59 18.10 3.84
C ILE A 493 -4.77 18.05 2.86
N LEU A 494 -5.21 19.22 2.36
CA LEU A 494 -6.31 19.33 1.40
C LEU A 494 -5.84 19.44 -0.06
N GLU A 495 -4.55 19.28 -0.33
CA GLU A 495 -4.06 19.27 -1.72
C GLU A 495 -4.50 18.02 -2.50
N ARG A 496 -4.92 16.94 -1.81
CA ARG A 496 -5.32 15.65 -2.41
C ARG A 496 -6.51 15.03 -1.68
N GLY A 497 -7.11 14.00 -2.29
CA GLY A 497 -8.08 13.10 -1.62
C GLY A 497 -9.50 13.66 -1.43
N ILE A 498 -9.82 14.85 -1.90
CA ILE A 498 -11.17 15.44 -1.73
C ILE A 498 -11.59 16.17 -3.01
N THR A 499 -12.82 15.99 -3.44
CA THR A 499 -13.43 16.79 -4.49
C THR A 499 -14.25 17.93 -3.86
N LEU A 500 -13.94 19.16 -4.23
CA LEU A 500 -14.64 20.37 -3.79
C LEU A 500 -15.10 21.15 -5.03
N GLU A 501 -16.37 21.54 -5.05
CA GLU A 501 -16.97 22.26 -6.16
C GLU A 501 -16.90 23.78 -5.96
N GLY A 502 -16.72 24.53 -7.05
CA GLY A 502 -16.72 25.99 -7.03
C GLY A 502 -15.64 26.64 -6.17
N ILE A 503 -14.50 25.95 -6.00
CA ILE A 503 -13.39 26.43 -5.16
C ILE A 503 -12.43 27.31 -5.95
N GLN A 504 -12.03 28.42 -5.32
CA GLN A 504 -10.92 29.28 -5.69
C GLN A 504 -9.74 28.96 -4.78
N VAL A 505 -8.52 29.07 -5.26
CA VAL A 505 -7.33 28.71 -4.47
C VAL A 505 -6.38 29.90 -4.28
N VAL A 506 -5.98 30.11 -3.03
CA VAL A 506 -4.93 31.07 -2.67
C VAL A 506 -3.85 30.31 -1.90
N VAL A 507 -2.60 30.43 -2.33
CA VAL A 507 -1.43 29.86 -1.62
C VAL A 507 -0.63 31.00 -1.02
N LEU A 508 -0.63 31.12 0.31
CA LEU A 508 0.13 32.14 1.04
C LEU A 508 1.55 31.64 1.30
N GLY A 509 2.55 32.45 0.95
CA GLY A 509 3.95 32.06 1.05
C GLY A 509 4.29 30.93 0.08
N ALA A 510 3.86 31.03 -1.16
CA ALA A 510 4.04 30.01 -2.19
C ALA A 510 5.50 29.70 -2.52
N GLU A 511 6.44 30.56 -2.11
CA GLU A 511 7.89 30.34 -2.19
C GLU A 511 8.45 29.44 -1.09
N HIS A 512 7.67 29.12 -0.05
CA HIS A 512 8.15 28.32 1.08
C HIS A 512 8.55 26.91 0.62
N PRO A 513 9.70 26.36 1.09
CA PRO A 513 10.24 25.08 0.62
C PRO A 513 9.31 23.86 0.78
N ILE A 514 8.31 23.93 1.65
CA ILE A 514 7.30 22.86 1.78
C ILE A 514 6.40 22.73 0.54
N PHE A 515 6.29 23.81 -0.23
CA PHE A 515 5.51 23.85 -1.46
C PHE A 515 6.42 23.56 -2.66
N ASP A 516 6.67 22.27 -2.91
CA ASP A 516 7.34 21.87 -4.15
C ASP A 516 6.43 22.08 -5.36
N GLU A 517 6.96 21.91 -6.57
CA GLU A 517 6.19 22.06 -7.81
C GLU A 517 4.99 21.13 -7.89
N ARG A 518 5.08 19.95 -7.28
CA ARG A 518 4.00 18.95 -7.28
C ARG A 518 2.85 19.35 -6.37
N ALA A 519 3.16 19.79 -5.17
CA ALA A 519 2.17 20.34 -4.23
C ALA A 519 1.42 21.52 -4.86
N LEU A 520 2.14 22.46 -5.49
CA LEU A 520 1.56 23.62 -6.15
C LEU A 520 0.65 23.23 -7.33
N VAL A 521 1.05 22.24 -8.15
CA VAL A 521 0.19 21.70 -9.24
C VAL A 521 -1.07 21.05 -8.68
N GLN A 522 -0.96 20.28 -7.60
CA GLN A 522 -2.10 19.62 -6.97
C GLN A 522 -3.08 20.61 -6.33
N MET A 523 -2.56 21.65 -5.66
CA MET A 523 -3.37 22.75 -5.12
C MET A 523 -4.09 23.51 -6.24
N ALA A 524 -3.38 23.89 -7.30
CA ALA A 524 -3.95 24.50 -8.49
C ALA A 524 -5.02 23.61 -9.13
N GLY A 525 -4.77 22.31 -9.15
CA GLY A 525 -5.70 21.30 -9.66
C GLY A 525 -7.02 21.18 -8.90
N ARG A 526 -7.21 21.88 -7.77
CA ARG A 526 -8.49 21.96 -7.07
C ARG A 526 -9.52 22.82 -7.76
N VAL A 527 -9.08 23.80 -8.53
CA VAL A 527 -9.92 24.75 -9.23
C VAL A 527 -10.43 24.17 -10.55
N GLY A 528 -11.67 24.45 -10.90
CA GLY A 528 -12.25 24.10 -12.19
C GLY A 528 -12.47 22.59 -12.39
N ARG A 529 -12.97 21.87 -11.40
CA ARG A 529 -13.12 20.39 -11.46
C ARG A 529 -14.43 19.91 -12.08
N THR A 530 -15.45 20.71 -12.04
CA THR A 530 -16.79 20.33 -12.52
C THR A 530 -17.14 21.06 -13.82
N ARG A 531 -18.10 20.53 -14.57
CA ARG A 531 -18.58 21.12 -15.82
C ARG A 531 -19.27 22.44 -15.57
N GLU A 532 -19.93 22.57 -14.43
CA GLU A 532 -20.66 23.79 -14.01
C GLU A 532 -19.69 24.89 -13.59
N ASN A 533 -18.52 24.52 -13.08
CA ASN A 533 -17.45 25.44 -12.65
C ASN A 533 -16.11 24.99 -13.24
N PRO A 534 -15.91 25.10 -14.57
CA PRO A 534 -14.75 24.55 -15.27
C PRO A 534 -13.49 25.41 -15.15
N SER A 535 -13.64 26.66 -14.72
CA SER A 535 -12.58 27.66 -14.56
C SER A 535 -12.57 28.22 -13.13
N GLY A 536 -11.68 29.14 -12.85
CA GLY A 536 -11.60 29.84 -11.57
C GLY A 536 -10.22 30.44 -11.31
N THR A 537 -10.08 31.07 -10.15
CA THR A 537 -8.90 31.85 -9.77
C THR A 537 -7.96 31.03 -8.93
N ILE A 538 -6.67 31.04 -9.31
CA ILE A 538 -5.57 30.49 -8.54
C ILE A 538 -4.53 31.58 -8.34
N VAL A 539 -4.20 31.90 -7.10
CA VAL A 539 -3.22 32.93 -6.75
C VAL A 539 -2.10 32.33 -5.93
N PHE A 540 -0.88 32.46 -6.42
CA PHE A 540 0.34 32.19 -5.67
C PHE A 540 0.84 33.52 -5.09
N MET A 541 0.59 33.75 -3.81
CA MET A 541 1.05 34.93 -3.10
C MET A 541 2.44 34.67 -2.53
N SER A 542 3.44 35.47 -2.93
CA SER A 542 4.84 35.21 -2.59
C SER A 542 5.65 36.50 -2.46
N CYS A 543 6.72 36.49 -1.66
CA CYS A 543 7.70 37.58 -1.54
C CYS A 543 8.78 37.48 -2.63
N SER A 544 9.08 36.28 -3.09
CA SER A 544 10.12 36.00 -4.07
C SER A 544 9.66 35.00 -5.11
N ASN A 545 10.35 34.93 -6.22
CA ASN A 545 10.13 33.90 -7.22
C ASN A 545 10.83 32.61 -6.80
N SER A 546 10.10 31.51 -6.63
CA SER A 546 10.70 30.19 -6.47
C SER A 546 10.73 29.43 -7.80
N THR A 547 11.71 28.52 -7.92
CA THR A 547 11.78 27.59 -9.06
C THR A 547 10.55 26.68 -9.08
N ALA A 548 10.07 26.24 -7.92
CA ALA A 548 8.89 25.41 -7.76
C ALA A 548 7.64 26.05 -8.38
N MET A 549 7.39 27.36 -8.11
CA MET A 549 6.27 28.08 -8.71
C MET A 549 6.36 28.15 -10.24
N LYS A 550 7.56 28.49 -10.76
CA LYS A 550 7.79 28.57 -12.22
C LYS A 550 7.56 27.21 -12.88
N THR A 551 8.11 26.15 -12.30
CA THR A 551 7.97 24.77 -12.80
C THR A 551 6.52 24.33 -12.75
N ALA A 552 5.79 24.60 -11.66
CA ALA A 552 4.36 24.27 -11.53
C ALA A 552 3.52 24.94 -12.61
N ILE A 553 3.70 26.25 -12.83
CA ILE A 553 3.00 27.00 -13.86
C ILE A 553 3.34 26.46 -15.27
N GLN A 554 4.63 26.21 -15.52
CA GLN A 554 5.06 25.66 -16.81
C GLN A 554 4.45 24.28 -17.06
N TRP A 555 4.39 23.45 -16.06
CA TRP A 555 3.79 22.11 -16.13
C TRP A 555 2.31 22.16 -16.51
N ILE A 556 1.53 23.06 -15.89
CA ILE A 556 0.12 23.27 -16.23
C ILE A 556 -0.02 23.76 -17.68
N LYS A 557 0.82 24.71 -18.10
CA LYS A 557 0.83 25.20 -19.49
C LYS A 557 1.15 24.11 -20.50
N ASP A 558 2.10 23.23 -20.18
CA ASP A 558 2.49 22.11 -21.04
C ASP A 558 1.38 21.06 -21.16
N GLN A 559 0.62 20.79 -20.09
CA GLN A 559 -0.57 19.95 -20.15
C GLN A 559 -1.64 20.55 -21.07
N ASN A 560 -1.94 21.83 -20.91
CA ASN A 560 -2.89 22.54 -21.78
C ASN A 560 -2.44 22.53 -23.25
N ARG A 561 -1.16 22.78 -23.52
CA ARG A 561 -0.58 22.75 -24.87
C ARG A 561 -0.70 21.36 -25.51
N LEU A 562 -0.42 20.30 -24.74
CA LEU A 562 -0.55 18.92 -25.21
C LEU A 562 -2.00 18.57 -25.50
N ALA A 563 -2.93 18.93 -24.60
CA ALA A 563 -4.35 18.69 -24.78
C ALA A 563 -4.90 19.42 -26.00
N LEU A 564 -4.47 20.67 -26.22
CA LEU A 564 -4.83 21.47 -27.40
C LEU A 564 -4.32 20.84 -28.70
N LYS A 565 -3.03 20.43 -28.71
CA LYS A 565 -2.42 19.78 -29.89
C LYS A 565 -3.14 18.49 -30.30
N GLN A 566 -3.75 17.81 -29.32
CA GLN A 566 -4.52 16.57 -29.53
C GLN A 566 -6.02 16.82 -29.79
N GLY A 567 -6.49 18.07 -29.84
CA GLY A 567 -7.91 18.41 -30.01
C GLY A 567 -8.82 18.04 -28.84
N LEU A 568 -8.25 17.83 -27.65
CA LEU A 568 -8.93 17.33 -26.46
C LEU A 568 -9.51 18.44 -25.57
N ILE A 569 -9.20 19.70 -25.86
CA ILE A 569 -9.77 20.88 -25.18
C ILE A 569 -10.22 21.90 -26.21
N ASP A 570 -11.22 22.68 -25.84
CA ASP A 570 -11.80 23.72 -26.68
C ASP A 570 -11.13 25.07 -26.39
N LEU A 571 -10.78 25.82 -27.44
CA LEU A 571 -10.18 27.17 -27.34
C LEU A 571 -11.18 28.28 -26.97
N ARG A 572 -12.46 27.95 -26.92
CA ARG A 572 -13.52 28.93 -26.66
C ARG A 572 -13.70 29.15 -25.16
N THR A 573 -12.86 30.00 -24.57
CA THR A 573 -13.13 30.71 -23.30
C THR A 573 -12.48 32.07 -23.32
#